data_64f087c015e28f24c3a732718bd221e2
#
_entry.id   64f087c015e28f24c3a732718bd221e2
#
_cell.length_a   1.000
_cell.length_b   1.000
_cell.length_c   1.000
_cell.angle_alpha   90.00
_cell.angle_beta   90.00
_cell.angle_gamma   90.00
#
_symmetry.space_group_name_H-M   'P 1'
#
loop_
_entity.id
_entity.type
_entity.pdbx_description
1 polymer ?
#
loop_
_entity_poly.entity_id
_entity_poly.type
_entity_poly.pdbx_seq_one_letter_code
_entity_poly.pdbx_strand_id
1 'polypeptide(L)'
;MERFMSKTFQAMALLILALAGMEGCDGESRAAVDANPARVAEMKKDFRDLWLGHIYWVQHAILHSATNSLTERDAVKKEVDANTKQIASMIMPFYGEVASQKFLTLLDINIDAVREYSEATVAGSKSQQDAALARLAVNSEDFGEFFSKINPYLQKDTARGLIAAHGAHHVLQINQYKKKEYAHLEETWMMMREHVYVIADTLTTALVKQFPSKFS
;
A
#
# COMPACT_ATOMS: atom_id res chain seq x y z
N MET A 1 2.19 51.53 -14.06
CA MET A 1 3.39 51.18 -14.85
C MET A 1 3.28 49.70 -15.09
N GLU A 2 2.42 49.23 -15.96
CA GLU A 2 2.41 49.10 -17.44
C GLU A 2 3.66 48.40 -17.98
N ARG A 3 3.29 47.27 -18.63
CA ARG A 3 3.89 46.64 -19.81
C ARG A 3 5.19 45.85 -19.60
N PHE A 4 5.06 44.52 -19.76
CA PHE A 4 5.54 43.83 -20.97
C PHE A 4 4.88 42.44 -21.09
N MET A 5 3.75 42.41 -21.80
CA MET A 5 3.29 41.21 -22.51
C MET A 5 3.82 41.32 -23.94
N SER A 6 4.55 40.32 -24.41
CA SER A 6 4.81 40.11 -25.85
C SER A 6 4.96 38.61 -26.10
N LYS A 7 3.91 38.01 -26.65
CA LYS A 7 3.83 37.46 -28.03
C LYS A 7 4.87 36.42 -28.38
N THR A 8 4.48 35.16 -28.27
CA THR A 8 4.72 34.15 -29.34
C THR A 8 3.74 32.97 -29.12
N PHE A 9 2.48 33.25 -29.45
CA PHE A 9 1.52 32.23 -29.88
C PHE A 9 1.21 32.56 -31.33
N GLN A 10 1.72 31.76 -32.27
CA GLN A 10 1.11 31.45 -33.57
C GLN A 10 2.11 30.74 -34.47
N ALA A 11 1.58 29.73 -35.12
CA ALA A 11 2.11 29.03 -36.29
C ALA A 11 2.85 27.72 -35.99
N MET A 12 2.15 26.57 -36.02
CA MET A 12 2.19 25.73 -37.20
C MET A 12 1.05 24.70 -37.14
N ALA A 13 -0.01 25.06 -37.84
CA ALA A 13 -0.98 24.08 -38.36
C ALA A 13 -0.54 23.69 -39.79
N LEU A 14 -0.88 22.47 -40.19
CA LEU A 14 -0.89 21.91 -41.52
C LEU A 14 0.42 21.28 -42.05
N LEU A 15 0.44 19.95 -41.98
CA LEU A 15 0.69 19.12 -43.17
C LEU A 15 -0.13 17.82 -43.04
N ILE A 16 -1.26 17.80 -43.76
CA ILE A 16 -2.00 16.59 -44.15
C ILE A 16 -1.52 16.24 -45.56
N LEU A 17 -1.21 14.99 -45.83
CA LEU A 17 -1.61 14.13 -46.95
C LEU A 17 -0.65 12.96 -47.09
N ALA A 18 -1.18 11.79 -46.75
CA ALA A 18 -1.59 10.72 -47.65
C ALA A 18 -0.43 9.89 -48.22
N LEU A 19 -0.42 8.64 -47.81
CA LEU A 19 -0.20 7.54 -48.77
C LEU A 19 -0.96 6.31 -48.27
N ALA A 20 -1.84 5.86 -49.13
CA ALA A 20 -2.66 4.67 -48.97
C ALA A 20 -1.83 3.39 -49.17
N GLY A 21 -2.28 2.32 -48.52
CA GLY A 21 -2.16 0.97 -49.06
C GLY A 21 -1.04 0.13 -48.50
N MET A 22 -1.33 -0.65 -47.47
CA MET A 22 -0.95 -2.07 -47.48
C MET A 22 -2.01 -2.84 -46.71
N GLU A 23 -2.63 -3.73 -47.45
CA GLU A 23 -3.63 -4.70 -47.00
C GLU A 23 -3.03 -5.73 -46.03
N GLY A 24 -3.85 -6.18 -45.08
CA GLY A 24 -3.85 -7.57 -44.65
C GLY A 24 -2.88 -7.95 -43.57
N CYS A 25 -3.26 -7.75 -42.31
CA CYS A 25 -3.16 -8.79 -41.30
C CYS A 25 -4.43 -8.71 -40.46
N ASP A 26 -5.31 -9.65 -40.67
CA ASP A 26 -6.42 -9.99 -39.78
C ASP A 26 -5.83 -10.44 -38.45
N GLY A 27 -5.35 -9.49 -37.65
CA GLY A 27 -5.20 -9.66 -36.24
C GLY A 27 -6.60 -9.52 -35.66
N GLU A 28 -7.26 -10.61 -35.30
CA GLU A 28 -8.43 -10.59 -34.45
C GLU A 28 -8.18 -9.58 -33.33
N SER A 29 -8.84 -8.44 -33.42
CA SER A 29 -8.95 -7.50 -32.33
C SER A 29 -9.63 -8.25 -31.19
N ARG A 30 -8.81 -8.85 -30.32
CA ARG A 30 -9.29 -9.46 -29.09
C ARG A 30 -9.98 -8.34 -28.34
N ALA A 31 -11.32 -8.32 -28.40
CA ALA A 31 -12.10 -7.33 -27.68
C ALA A 31 -11.55 -7.24 -26.25
N ALA A 32 -11.18 -6.03 -25.85
CA ALA A 32 -10.71 -5.81 -24.48
C ALA A 32 -11.80 -6.35 -23.55
N VAL A 33 -11.47 -7.35 -22.76
CA VAL A 33 -12.42 -7.91 -21.79
C VAL A 33 -12.59 -6.86 -20.72
N ASP A 34 -13.72 -6.17 -20.72
CA ASP A 34 -14.04 -5.21 -19.70
C ASP A 34 -14.23 -5.91 -18.35
N ALA A 35 -13.54 -5.43 -17.35
CA ALA A 35 -13.68 -5.96 -16.00
C ALA A 35 -15.11 -5.74 -15.47
N ASN A 36 -15.71 -6.76 -14.89
CA ASN A 36 -17.03 -6.71 -14.27
C ASN A 36 -16.98 -5.80 -13.02
N PRO A 37 -17.72 -4.67 -12.99
CA PRO A 37 -17.67 -3.74 -11.88
C PRO A 37 -18.02 -4.36 -10.52
N ALA A 38 -18.89 -5.35 -10.48
CA ALA A 38 -19.27 -6.03 -9.24
C ALA A 38 -18.09 -6.83 -8.65
N ARG A 39 -17.33 -7.56 -9.47
CA ARG A 39 -16.14 -8.31 -9.04
C ARG A 39 -15.02 -7.37 -8.58
N VAL A 40 -14.87 -6.23 -9.26
CA VAL A 40 -13.91 -5.21 -8.84
C VAL A 40 -14.30 -4.61 -7.49
N ALA A 41 -15.58 -4.32 -7.28
CA ALA A 41 -16.10 -3.79 -6.01
C ALA A 41 -15.93 -4.81 -4.87
N GLU A 42 -16.21 -6.10 -5.13
CA GLU A 42 -16.00 -7.19 -4.17
C GLU A 42 -14.51 -7.27 -3.74
N MET A 43 -13.57 -7.31 -4.69
CA MET A 43 -12.16 -7.34 -4.37
C MET A 43 -11.68 -6.12 -3.59
N LYS A 44 -12.17 -4.92 -3.94
CA LYS A 44 -11.88 -3.71 -3.17
C LYS A 44 -12.37 -3.83 -1.74
N LYS A 45 -13.59 -4.31 -1.56
CA LYS A 45 -14.18 -4.53 -0.25
C LYS A 45 -13.32 -5.49 0.58
N ASP A 46 -12.97 -6.65 0.01
CA ASP A 46 -12.20 -7.66 0.71
C ASP A 46 -10.81 -7.16 1.11
N PHE A 47 -10.09 -6.46 0.22
CA PHE A 47 -8.83 -5.82 0.56
C PHE A 47 -9.00 -4.75 1.65
N ARG A 48 -10.02 -3.90 1.56
CA ARG A 48 -10.29 -2.87 2.58
C ARG A 48 -10.58 -3.49 3.94
N ASP A 49 -11.37 -4.55 3.99
CA ASP A 49 -11.71 -5.26 5.23
C ASP A 49 -10.46 -5.89 5.85
N LEU A 50 -9.59 -6.51 5.05
CA LEU A 50 -8.34 -7.10 5.53
C LEU A 50 -7.35 -6.03 6.03
N TRP A 51 -7.18 -4.94 5.30
CA TRP A 51 -6.31 -3.84 5.73
C TRP A 51 -6.86 -3.11 6.96
N LEU A 52 -8.18 -2.97 7.09
CA LEU A 52 -8.80 -2.44 8.30
C LEU A 52 -8.55 -3.38 9.49
N GLY A 53 -8.71 -4.68 9.29
CA GLY A 53 -8.35 -5.69 10.28
C GLY A 53 -6.87 -5.61 10.68
N HIS A 54 -5.98 -5.36 9.73
CA HIS A 54 -4.55 -5.19 9.97
C HIS A 54 -4.27 -4.05 10.94
N ILE A 55 -4.75 -2.84 10.67
CA ILE A 55 -4.50 -1.70 11.55
C ILE A 55 -5.15 -1.88 12.93
N TYR A 56 -6.29 -2.58 13.01
CA TYR A 56 -6.94 -2.93 14.26
C TYR A 56 -6.04 -3.85 15.11
N TRP A 57 -5.55 -4.96 14.55
CA TRP A 57 -4.72 -5.91 15.27
C TRP A 57 -3.33 -5.36 15.62
N VAL A 58 -2.72 -4.57 14.74
CA VAL A 58 -1.44 -3.91 15.01
C VAL A 58 -1.58 -2.88 16.14
N GLN A 59 -2.69 -2.11 16.17
CA GLN A 59 -2.97 -1.20 17.28
C GLN A 59 -3.11 -1.96 18.60
N HIS A 60 -3.82 -3.09 18.60
CA HIS A 60 -3.89 -3.96 19.78
C HIS A 60 -2.51 -4.45 20.21
N ALA A 61 -1.66 -4.87 19.28
CA ALA A 61 -0.29 -5.28 19.59
C ALA A 61 0.53 -4.14 20.23
N ILE A 62 0.39 -2.90 19.72
CA ILE A 62 1.04 -1.71 20.29
C ILE A 62 0.55 -1.47 21.73
N LEU A 63 -0.77 -1.50 21.97
CA LEU A 63 -1.34 -1.28 23.29
C LEU A 63 -0.92 -2.35 24.30
N HIS A 64 -0.89 -3.61 23.87
CA HIS A 64 -0.48 -4.72 24.72
C HIS A 64 1.03 -4.88 24.86
N SER A 65 1.85 -4.20 24.04
CA SER A 65 3.31 -4.21 24.20
C SER A 65 3.76 -3.61 25.55
N ALA A 66 2.94 -2.74 26.13
CA ALA A 66 3.16 -2.14 27.44
C ALA A 66 2.64 -3.00 28.61
N THR A 67 1.93 -4.11 28.34
CA THR A 67 1.44 -5.02 29.38
C THR A 67 2.48 -6.09 29.73
N ASN A 68 2.45 -6.57 30.97
CA ASN A 68 3.33 -7.66 31.41
C ASN A 68 2.75 -9.06 31.11
N SER A 69 1.61 -9.15 30.43
CA SER A 69 0.94 -10.42 30.12
C SER A 69 1.48 -11.01 28.82
N LEU A 70 2.30 -12.05 28.93
CA LEU A 70 2.80 -12.82 27.78
C LEU A 70 1.64 -13.47 27.01
N THR A 71 0.65 -14.02 27.72
CA THR A 71 -0.50 -14.70 27.11
C THR A 71 -1.32 -13.76 26.22
N GLU A 72 -1.54 -12.51 26.66
CA GLU A 72 -2.24 -11.51 25.85
C GLU A 72 -1.44 -11.13 24.60
N ARG A 73 -0.13 -10.91 24.74
CA ARG A 73 0.75 -10.59 23.61
C ARG A 73 0.77 -11.72 22.58
N ASP A 74 0.85 -12.97 23.01
CA ASP A 74 0.85 -14.14 22.13
C ASP A 74 -0.49 -14.29 21.41
N ALA A 75 -1.62 -14.05 22.09
CA ALA A 75 -2.94 -14.09 21.47
C ALA A 75 -3.09 -13.03 20.38
N VAL A 76 -2.71 -11.77 20.65
CA VAL A 76 -2.76 -10.68 19.67
C VAL A 76 -1.80 -10.94 18.50
N LYS A 77 -0.59 -11.42 18.78
CA LYS A 77 0.38 -11.79 17.74
C LYS A 77 -0.20 -12.81 16.76
N LYS A 78 -0.89 -13.84 17.26
CA LYS A 78 -1.54 -14.86 16.43
C LYS A 78 -2.56 -14.23 15.45
N GLU A 79 -3.34 -13.27 15.90
CA GLU A 79 -4.32 -12.58 15.04
C GLU A 79 -3.62 -11.66 14.00
N VAL A 80 -2.56 -10.96 14.39
CA VAL A 80 -1.72 -10.19 13.46
C VAL A 80 -1.17 -11.11 12.37
N ASP A 81 -0.54 -12.24 12.74
CA ASP A 81 0.04 -13.18 11.80
C ASP A 81 -1.02 -13.78 10.86
N ALA A 82 -2.20 -14.11 11.37
CA ALA A 82 -3.31 -14.65 10.57
C ALA A 82 -3.81 -13.64 9.54
N ASN A 83 -4.05 -12.40 9.97
CA ASN A 83 -4.49 -11.33 9.09
C ASN A 83 -3.45 -11.00 8.02
N THR A 84 -2.17 -10.92 8.39
CA THR A 84 -1.06 -10.64 7.46
C THR A 84 -0.96 -11.70 6.36
N LYS A 85 -1.14 -12.98 6.73
CA LYS A 85 -1.21 -14.09 5.76
C LYS A 85 -2.40 -13.94 4.81
N GLN A 86 -3.55 -13.53 5.33
CA GLN A 86 -4.74 -13.29 4.49
C GLN A 86 -4.49 -12.16 3.49
N ILE A 87 -3.91 -11.03 3.91
CA ILE A 87 -3.53 -9.92 3.00
C ILE A 87 -2.59 -10.43 1.91
N ALA A 88 -1.53 -11.15 2.29
CA ALA A 88 -0.57 -11.67 1.34
C ALA A 88 -1.20 -12.67 0.35
N SER A 89 -2.14 -13.48 0.81
CA SER A 89 -2.81 -14.47 -0.04
C SER A 89 -3.71 -13.86 -1.12
N MET A 90 -4.15 -12.60 -0.94
CA MET A 90 -4.99 -11.90 -1.92
C MET A 90 -4.32 -11.74 -3.30
N ILE A 91 -3.00 -11.66 -3.35
CA ILE A 91 -2.27 -11.54 -4.62
C ILE A 91 -1.91 -12.90 -5.24
N MET A 92 -2.04 -13.99 -4.49
CA MET A 92 -1.66 -15.33 -4.94
C MET A 92 -2.37 -15.79 -6.24
N PRO A 93 -3.68 -15.53 -6.45
CA PRO A 93 -4.37 -15.88 -7.70
C PRO A 93 -3.81 -15.18 -8.95
N PHE A 94 -3.09 -14.07 -8.77
CA PHE A 94 -2.56 -13.23 -9.84
C PHE A 94 -1.09 -13.51 -10.13
N TYR A 95 -0.28 -13.66 -9.08
CA TYR A 95 1.19 -13.73 -9.19
C TYR A 95 1.79 -15.06 -8.70
N GLY A 96 0.95 -15.95 -8.16
CA GLY A 96 1.40 -17.25 -7.64
C GLY A 96 1.95 -17.18 -6.21
N GLU A 97 2.28 -18.37 -5.70
CA GLU A 97 2.69 -18.56 -4.30
C GLU A 97 4.00 -17.83 -3.95
N VAL A 98 4.99 -17.86 -4.84
CA VAL A 98 6.31 -17.22 -4.60
C VAL A 98 6.16 -15.71 -4.38
N ALA A 99 5.35 -15.03 -5.18
CA ALA A 99 5.09 -13.61 -5.02
C ALA A 99 4.28 -13.32 -3.75
N SER A 100 3.27 -14.15 -3.44
CA SER A 100 2.49 -14.05 -2.21
C SER A 100 3.39 -14.21 -0.97
N GLN A 101 4.30 -15.18 -0.97
CA GLN A 101 5.24 -15.38 0.13
C GLN A 101 6.24 -14.21 0.28
N LYS A 102 6.70 -13.64 -0.84
CA LYS A 102 7.55 -12.44 -0.80
C LYS A 102 6.79 -11.24 -0.21
N PHE A 103 5.51 -11.07 -0.60
CA PHE A 103 4.67 -10.01 -0.04
C PHE A 103 4.45 -10.21 1.46
N LEU A 104 4.17 -11.45 1.90
CA LEU A 104 4.08 -11.80 3.33
C LEU A 104 5.35 -11.39 4.08
N THR A 105 6.52 -11.76 3.57
CA THR A 105 7.81 -11.40 4.19
C THR A 105 7.97 -9.87 4.34
N LEU A 106 7.55 -9.10 3.34
CA LEU A 106 7.61 -7.64 3.41
C LEU A 106 6.67 -7.07 4.47
N LEU A 107 5.46 -7.63 4.59
CA LEU A 107 4.50 -7.25 5.64
C LEU A 107 5.03 -7.58 7.04
N ASP A 108 5.61 -8.78 7.22
CA ASP A 108 6.19 -9.20 8.50
C ASP A 108 7.34 -8.28 8.94
N ILE A 109 8.24 -7.89 8.00
CA ILE A 109 9.33 -6.93 8.27
C ILE A 109 8.77 -5.57 8.71
N ASN A 110 7.67 -5.11 8.08
CA ASN A 110 7.01 -3.85 8.45
C ASN A 110 6.46 -3.91 9.88
N ILE A 111 5.73 -4.96 10.20
CA ILE A 111 5.13 -5.18 11.52
C ILE A 111 6.21 -5.28 12.60
N ASP A 112 7.28 -6.03 12.33
CA ASP A 112 8.40 -6.16 13.25
C ASP A 112 9.07 -4.81 13.53
N ALA A 113 9.29 -3.99 12.51
CA ALA A 113 9.87 -2.66 12.67
C ALA A 113 8.95 -1.71 13.48
N VAL A 114 7.63 -1.78 13.28
CA VAL A 114 6.63 -1.05 14.09
C VAL A 114 6.70 -1.50 15.56
N ARG A 115 6.75 -2.82 15.80
CA ARG A 115 6.88 -3.40 17.15
C ARG A 115 8.17 -2.93 17.83
N GLU A 116 9.31 -3.03 17.15
CA GLU A 116 10.61 -2.56 17.67
C GLU A 116 10.58 -1.07 18.01
N TYR A 117 9.94 -0.24 17.17
CA TYR A 117 9.76 1.18 17.48
C TYR A 117 8.92 1.39 18.73
N SER A 118 7.84 0.60 18.90
CA SER A 118 7.00 0.66 20.11
C SER A 118 7.79 0.29 21.36
N GLU A 119 8.51 -0.82 21.34
CA GLU A 119 9.34 -1.29 22.47
C GLU A 119 10.44 -0.26 22.82
N ALA A 120 11.12 0.28 21.80
CA ALA A 120 12.13 1.32 21.97
C ALA A 120 11.54 2.62 22.57
N THR A 121 10.30 2.96 22.21
CA THR A 121 9.59 4.13 22.75
C THR A 121 9.22 3.92 24.22
N VAL A 122 8.77 2.73 24.59
CA VAL A 122 8.51 2.37 25.99
C VAL A 122 9.81 2.44 26.81
N ALA A 123 10.90 1.89 26.29
CA ALA A 123 12.22 1.88 26.92
C ALA A 123 12.92 3.26 26.95
N GLY A 124 12.44 4.22 26.16
CA GLY A 124 13.09 5.54 26.02
C GLY A 124 14.42 5.50 25.25
N SER A 125 14.65 4.46 24.45
CA SER A 125 15.89 4.26 23.69
C SER A 125 15.83 4.94 22.31
N LYS A 126 16.39 6.15 22.21
CA LYS A 126 16.43 6.91 20.95
C LYS A 126 17.19 6.17 19.84
N SER A 127 18.28 5.51 20.15
CA SER A 127 19.08 4.78 19.16
C SER A 127 18.30 3.59 18.56
N GLN A 128 17.51 2.87 19.38
CA GLN A 128 16.66 1.79 18.90
C GLN A 128 15.46 2.32 18.10
N GLN A 129 14.87 3.46 18.49
CA GLN A 129 13.85 4.13 17.68
C GLN A 129 14.40 4.49 16.29
N ASP A 130 15.59 5.08 16.21
CA ASP A 130 16.20 5.46 14.94
C ASP A 130 16.51 4.22 14.07
N ALA A 131 16.94 3.12 14.68
CA ALA A 131 17.16 1.87 13.97
C ALA A 131 15.85 1.30 13.39
N ALA A 132 14.76 1.32 14.16
CA ALA A 132 13.46 0.87 13.70
C ALA A 132 12.90 1.75 12.56
N LEU A 133 13.07 3.08 12.65
CA LEU A 133 12.70 4.01 11.57
C LEU A 133 13.50 3.74 10.29
N ALA A 134 14.80 3.46 10.41
CA ALA A 134 15.62 3.10 9.25
C ALA A 134 15.13 1.79 8.61
N ARG A 135 14.72 0.79 9.41
CA ARG A 135 14.11 -0.45 8.89
C ARG A 135 12.80 -0.20 8.15
N LEU A 136 11.92 0.66 8.69
CA LEU A 136 10.68 1.05 8.00
C LEU A 136 10.95 1.72 6.66
N ALA A 137 11.96 2.59 6.59
CA ALA A 137 12.35 3.26 5.36
C ALA A 137 12.85 2.25 4.30
N VAL A 138 13.77 1.35 4.67
CA VAL A 138 14.27 0.28 3.78
C VAL A 138 13.14 -0.63 3.33
N ASN A 139 12.27 -1.05 4.24
CA ASN A 139 11.12 -1.88 3.93
C ASN A 139 10.19 -1.21 2.92
N SER A 140 9.96 0.10 3.03
CA SER A 140 9.15 0.85 2.06
C SER A 140 9.77 0.85 0.66
N GLU A 141 11.10 0.97 0.54
CA GLU A 141 11.82 0.82 -0.74
C GLU A 141 11.64 -0.58 -1.31
N ASP A 142 11.76 -1.62 -0.48
CA ASP A 142 11.59 -3.02 -0.90
C ASP A 142 10.17 -3.30 -1.41
N PHE A 143 9.14 -2.71 -0.80
CA PHE A 143 7.77 -2.76 -1.30
C PHE A 143 7.63 -2.11 -2.68
N GLY A 144 8.23 -0.93 -2.85
CA GLY A 144 8.27 -0.23 -4.13
C GLY A 144 8.93 -1.07 -5.22
N GLU A 145 10.09 -1.64 -4.94
CA GLU A 145 10.81 -2.55 -5.83
C GLU A 145 10.00 -3.80 -6.17
N PHE A 146 9.41 -4.43 -5.17
CA PHE A 146 8.64 -5.65 -5.36
C PHE A 146 7.46 -5.41 -6.29
N PHE A 147 6.58 -4.47 -5.96
CA PHE A 147 5.37 -4.25 -6.71
C PHE A 147 5.62 -3.69 -8.11
N SER A 148 6.58 -2.79 -8.29
CA SER A 148 6.91 -2.27 -9.62
C SER A 148 7.48 -3.31 -10.57
N LYS A 149 8.12 -4.37 -10.04
CA LYS A 149 8.63 -5.50 -10.83
C LYS A 149 7.54 -6.45 -11.29
N ILE A 150 6.49 -6.65 -10.49
CA ILE A 150 5.43 -7.63 -10.81
C ILE A 150 4.20 -6.98 -11.45
N ASN A 151 4.02 -5.66 -11.32
CA ASN A 151 2.88 -4.93 -11.86
C ASN A 151 3.30 -3.63 -12.55
N PRO A 152 3.18 -3.53 -13.90
CA PRO A 152 3.57 -2.34 -14.64
C PRO A 152 2.66 -1.12 -14.40
N TYR A 153 1.50 -1.31 -13.77
CA TYR A 153 0.55 -0.25 -13.43
C TYR A 153 0.70 0.27 -11.99
N LEU A 154 1.64 -0.29 -11.22
CA LEU A 154 1.96 0.17 -9.88
C LEU A 154 3.42 0.65 -9.83
N GLN A 155 3.60 1.96 -9.99
CA GLN A 155 4.91 2.58 -10.01
C GLN A 155 5.62 2.43 -8.65
N LYS A 156 6.94 2.29 -8.69
CA LYS A 156 7.79 2.13 -7.51
C LYS A 156 7.51 3.20 -6.44
N ASP A 157 7.54 4.47 -6.83
CA ASP A 157 7.36 5.58 -5.88
C ASP A 157 5.95 5.62 -5.28
N THR A 158 4.93 5.18 -6.03
CA THR A 158 3.58 5.04 -5.49
C THR A 158 3.51 3.98 -4.40
N ALA A 159 3.98 2.76 -4.66
CA ALA A 159 3.96 1.69 -3.68
C ALA A 159 4.82 2.01 -2.46
N ARG A 160 6.04 2.54 -2.68
CA ARG A 160 6.93 3.02 -1.62
C ARG A 160 6.25 4.07 -0.75
N GLY A 161 5.67 5.10 -1.37
CA GLY A 161 5.03 6.21 -0.65
C GLY A 161 3.85 5.77 0.20
N LEU A 162 3.03 4.84 -0.30
CA LEU A 162 1.91 4.27 0.45
C LEU A 162 2.39 3.55 1.72
N ILE A 163 3.42 2.72 1.62
CA ILE A 163 3.93 1.96 2.78
C ILE A 163 4.71 2.85 3.74
N ALA A 164 5.46 3.84 3.23
CA ALA A 164 6.15 4.82 4.09
C ALA A 164 5.15 5.64 4.92
N ALA A 165 4.05 6.10 4.31
CA ALA A 165 2.99 6.82 5.02
C ALA A 165 2.27 5.91 6.03
N HIS A 166 2.03 4.63 5.69
CA HIS A 166 1.46 3.65 6.61
C HIS A 166 2.32 3.47 7.87
N GLY A 167 3.63 3.24 7.70
CA GLY A 167 4.57 3.16 8.82
C GLY A 167 4.61 4.43 9.66
N ALA A 168 4.56 5.62 9.02
CA ALA A 168 4.54 6.90 9.71
C ALA A 168 3.29 7.08 10.59
N HIS A 169 2.12 6.60 10.17
CA HIS A 169 0.91 6.62 10.99
C HIS A 169 1.07 5.75 12.24
N HIS A 170 1.65 4.55 12.14
CA HIS A 170 1.92 3.72 13.32
C HIS A 170 2.89 4.40 14.30
N VAL A 171 3.97 4.99 13.77
CA VAL A 171 4.94 5.76 14.58
C VAL A 171 4.25 6.91 15.31
N LEU A 172 3.36 7.63 14.62
CA LEU A 172 2.59 8.72 15.22
C LEU A 172 1.68 8.22 16.34
N GLN A 173 0.92 7.14 16.11
CA GLN A 173 0.06 6.51 17.13
C GLN A 173 0.86 6.10 18.38
N ILE A 174 2.02 5.45 18.20
CA ILE A 174 2.89 5.03 19.30
C ILE A 174 3.32 6.24 20.13
N ASN A 175 3.76 7.33 19.49
CA ASN A 175 4.19 8.53 20.17
C ASN A 175 3.04 9.25 20.90
N GLN A 176 1.87 9.34 20.30
CA GLN A 176 0.67 9.92 20.91
C GLN A 176 0.22 9.10 22.11
N TYR A 177 0.22 7.77 22.00
CA TYR A 177 -0.10 6.88 23.11
C TYR A 177 0.88 7.07 24.28
N LYS A 178 2.20 7.10 24.01
CA LYS A 178 3.24 7.36 25.03
C LYS A 178 3.04 8.69 25.74
N LYS A 179 2.60 9.72 25.01
CA LYS A 179 2.33 11.07 25.56
C LYS A 179 0.96 11.22 26.18
N LYS A 180 0.09 10.19 26.10
CA LYS A 180 -1.32 10.21 26.53
C LYS A 180 -2.17 11.26 25.77
N GLU A 181 -1.84 11.53 24.51
CA GLU A 181 -2.55 12.44 23.62
C GLU A 181 -3.72 11.70 22.95
N TYR A 182 -4.67 11.22 23.75
CA TYR A 182 -5.71 10.29 23.28
C TYR A 182 -6.65 10.89 22.22
N ALA A 183 -6.95 12.20 22.28
CA ALA A 183 -7.78 12.84 21.26
C ALA A 183 -7.08 12.82 19.89
N HIS A 184 -5.78 13.12 19.83
CA HIS A 184 -4.99 13.04 18.61
C HIS A 184 -4.82 11.60 18.12
N LEU A 185 -4.79 10.62 19.03
CA LEU A 185 -4.74 9.20 18.68
C LEU A 185 -5.98 8.78 17.87
N GLU A 186 -7.17 9.24 18.26
CA GLU A 186 -8.42 8.99 17.52
C GLU A 186 -8.39 9.66 16.13
N GLU A 187 -7.91 10.89 16.04
CA GLU A 187 -7.73 11.57 14.74
C GLU A 187 -6.78 10.79 13.83
N THR A 188 -5.65 10.33 14.38
CA THR A 188 -4.67 9.53 13.63
C THR A 188 -5.27 8.19 13.19
N TRP A 189 -6.12 7.56 14.03
CA TRP A 189 -6.85 6.35 13.65
C TRP A 189 -7.74 6.57 12.44
N MET A 190 -8.48 7.66 12.41
CA MET A 190 -9.35 8.00 11.27
C MET A 190 -8.52 8.23 9.99
N MET A 191 -7.40 8.96 10.08
CA MET A 191 -6.50 9.16 8.94
C MET A 191 -5.91 7.84 8.44
N MET A 192 -5.50 6.97 9.34
CA MET A 192 -4.95 5.66 8.99
C MET A 192 -5.99 4.76 8.32
N ARG A 193 -7.24 4.79 8.78
CA ARG A 193 -8.34 4.05 8.15
C ARG A 193 -8.52 4.48 6.69
N GLU A 194 -8.58 5.77 6.41
CA GLU A 194 -8.69 6.28 5.05
C GLU A 194 -7.46 5.90 4.22
N HIS A 195 -6.27 5.96 4.83
CA HIS A 195 -5.04 5.61 4.16
C HIS A 195 -4.99 4.13 3.74
N VAL A 196 -5.41 3.20 4.60
CA VAL A 196 -5.42 1.77 4.21
C VAL A 196 -6.45 1.46 3.13
N TYR A 197 -7.54 2.23 3.03
CA TYR A 197 -8.45 2.14 1.91
C TYR A 197 -7.79 2.59 0.60
N VAL A 198 -6.96 3.64 0.64
CA VAL A 198 -6.16 4.05 -0.53
C VAL A 198 -5.19 2.95 -0.94
N ILE A 199 -4.52 2.27 0.01
CA ILE A 199 -3.64 1.12 -0.28
C ILE A 199 -4.46 0.01 -0.98
N ALA A 200 -5.58 -0.41 -0.40
CA ALA A 200 -6.43 -1.47 -0.93
C ALA A 200 -6.93 -1.16 -2.35
N ASP A 201 -7.41 0.07 -2.56
CA ASP A 201 -7.93 0.52 -3.86
C ASP A 201 -6.85 0.63 -4.92
N THR A 202 -5.65 1.09 -4.54
CA THR A 202 -4.52 1.21 -5.46
C THR A 202 -4.06 -0.17 -5.92
N LEU A 203 -3.91 -1.13 -4.99
CA LEU A 203 -3.57 -2.52 -5.31
C LEU A 203 -4.63 -3.16 -6.20
N THR A 204 -5.91 -3.05 -5.86
CA THR A 204 -7.01 -3.59 -6.68
C THR A 204 -6.99 -2.98 -8.08
N THR A 205 -6.85 -1.66 -8.20
CA THR A 205 -6.83 -0.97 -9.49
C THR A 205 -5.68 -1.45 -10.37
N ALA A 206 -4.50 -1.65 -9.78
CA ALA A 206 -3.34 -2.18 -10.49
C ALA A 206 -3.55 -3.63 -10.95
N LEU A 207 -4.17 -4.48 -10.12
CA LEU A 207 -4.53 -5.86 -10.46
C LEU A 207 -5.55 -5.93 -11.61
N VAL A 208 -6.60 -5.12 -11.55
CA VAL A 208 -7.63 -5.07 -12.60
C VAL A 208 -7.02 -4.67 -13.94
N LYS A 209 -6.13 -3.66 -13.95
CA LYS A 209 -5.45 -3.23 -15.17
C LYS A 209 -4.55 -4.31 -15.78
N GLN A 210 -3.87 -5.09 -14.95
CA GLN A 210 -2.95 -6.13 -15.42
C GLN A 210 -3.67 -7.43 -15.78
N PHE A 211 -4.75 -7.76 -15.10
CA PHE A 211 -5.47 -9.04 -15.24
C PHE A 211 -6.98 -8.85 -15.48
N PRO A 212 -7.42 -8.08 -16.49
CA PRO A 212 -8.84 -7.76 -16.68
C PRO A 212 -9.69 -9.03 -16.83
N SER A 213 -9.18 -10.08 -17.47
CA SER A 213 -9.89 -11.35 -17.65
C SER A 213 -10.17 -12.12 -16.35
N LYS A 214 -9.46 -11.82 -15.26
CA LYS A 214 -9.76 -12.41 -13.95
C LYS A 214 -10.94 -11.72 -13.24
N PHE A 215 -11.37 -10.59 -13.79
CA PHE A 215 -12.50 -9.81 -13.30
C PHE A 215 -13.70 -9.80 -14.26
N SER A 216 -13.65 -10.59 -15.33
CA SER A 216 -14.76 -10.72 -16.28
C SER A 216 -15.92 -11.55 -15.73
#